data_64623050a5450e15ce191479842e4e25
#
_entry.id   64623050a5450e15ce191479842e4e25
#
_cell.length_a   1.000
_cell.length_b   1.000
_cell.length_c   1.000
_cell.angle_alpha   90.00
_cell.angle_beta   90.00
_cell.angle_gamma   90.00
#
_symmetry.space_group_name_H-M   'P 1'
#
loop_
_entity.id
_entity.type
_entity.pdbx_description
1 polymer ?
#
loop_
_entity_poly.entity_id
_entity_poly.type
_entity_poly.pdbx_seq_one_letter_code
_entity_poly.pdbx_strand_id
1 'polypeptide(L)'
;MQRNVENFIGCESSYQDAKIVLFGAPFDSTTSFRPGARFGPAAMRHESFGLETYSPYQDKDLEDLAVFDSGDLELCFGSSEMALADIEARAREIVSDGKFPLLLGGEHLVTLGAVRAVLEKYPELHIVHFDAHADLRDDYLGAQLSHACVLRRCHDLIGDGRIHQFCIRSGERAEFRFAAQHTDMHPFSFDGLAELTEQLTRTQVPVYLTIDLDCLDPSAFPGTGTPEAGGVSFLQLLNAIRTITQANNFAAEVHAVAPLLDPRGVSTAAACKVLRELLLALHV
;
A
#
# COMPACT_ATOMS: atom_id res chain seq x y z
N MET A 1 -6.85 27.75 -21.04
CA MET A 1 -6.33 26.46 -21.53
C MET A 1 -6.06 25.64 -20.30
N GLN A 2 -6.78 24.56 -20.10
CA GLN A 2 -6.53 23.63 -19.01
C GLN A 2 -5.27 22.80 -19.33
N ARG A 3 -4.46 22.51 -18.32
CA ARG A 3 -3.32 21.60 -18.43
C ARG A 3 -3.89 20.18 -18.52
N ASN A 4 -3.58 19.44 -19.59
CA ASN A 4 -3.87 18.02 -19.65
C ASN A 4 -2.75 17.29 -18.90
N VAL A 5 -3.03 16.91 -17.65
CA VAL A 5 -2.12 16.16 -16.79
C VAL A 5 -2.82 14.86 -16.45
N GLU A 6 -2.14 13.74 -16.59
CA GLU A 6 -2.70 12.45 -16.18
C GLU A 6 -2.79 12.36 -14.66
N ASN A 7 -3.99 12.38 -14.14
CA ASN A 7 -4.33 12.07 -12.76
C ASN A 7 -5.08 10.73 -12.73
N PHE A 8 -5.15 10.09 -11.59
CA PHE A 8 -6.07 8.97 -11.41
C PHE A 8 -7.51 9.49 -11.57
N ILE A 9 -8.37 8.73 -12.28
CA ILE A 9 -9.75 9.13 -12.57
C ILE A 9 -10.49 9.56 -11.29
N GLY A 10 -11.16 10.70 -11.32
CA GLY A 10 -11.91 11.25 -10.18
C GLY A 10 -11.04 11.89 -9.08
N CYS A 11 -9.71 11.98 -9.25
CA CYS A 11 -8.78 12.58 -8.27
C CYS A 11 -8.29 13.96 -8.70
N GLU A 12 -9.21 14.87 -9.06
CA GLU A 12 -8.92 16.16 -9.68
C GLU A 12 -9.20 17.37 -8.76
N SER A 13 -9.47 17.13 -7.46
CA SER A 13 -9.70 18.21 -6.50
C SER A 13 -8.46 19.10 -6.37
N SER A 14 -8.63 20.35 -5.94
CA SER A 14 -7.49 21.18 -5.59
C SER A 14 -6.82 20.65 -4.31
N TYR A 15 -5.52 20.91 -4.12
CA TYR A 15 -4.84 20.53 -2.88
C TYR A 15 -5.50 21.12 -1.64
N GLN A 16 -5.96 22.36 -1.74
CA GLN A 16 -6.62 23.07 -0.63
C GLN A 16 -7.90 22.37 -0.17
N ASP A 17 -8.71 21.91 -1.12
CA ASP A 17 -10.01 21.29 -0.86
C ASP A 17 -9.89 19.80 -0.52
N ALA A 18 -8.79 19.17 -0.96
CA ALA A 18 -8.60 17.74 -0.81
C ALA A 18 -8.47 17.31 0.66
N LYS A 19 -9.11 16.20 0.98
CA LYS A 19 -8.93 15.46 2.23
C LYS A 19 -7.91 14.33 2.09
N ILE A 20 -7.86 13.72 0.92
CA ILE A 20 -6.92 12.66 0.56
C ILE A 20 -5.95 13.21 -0.48
N VAL A 21 -4.66 12.96 -0.29
CA VAL A 21 -3.61 13.28 -1.26
C VAL A 21 -2.99 11.99 -1.76
N LEU A 22 -3.24 11.68 -3.03
CA LEU A 22 -2.63 10.58 -3.75
C LEU A 22 -1.25 11.03 -4.26
N PHE A 23 -0.20 10.23 -4.04
CA PHE A 23 1.13 10.48 -4.56
C PHE A 23 1.86 9.19 -4.90
N GLY A 24 2.70 9.21 -5.93
CA GLY A 24 3.45 8.05 -6.39
C GLY A 24 4.89 8.03 -5.87
N ALA A 25 5.39 6.84 -5.51
CA ALA A 25 6.79 6.57 -5.18
C ALA A 25 7.34 5.51 -6.14
N PRO A 26 7.79 5.90 -7.36
CA PRO A 26 8.23 5.00 -8.42
C PRO A 26 9.65 4.45 -8.14
N PHE A 27 9.78 3.60 -7.13
CA PHE A 27 11.04 3.02 -6.68
C PHE A 27 10.99 1.49 -6.71
N ASP A 28 12.01 0.82 -7.29
CA ASP A 28 12.16 -0.64 -7.31
C ASP A 28 13.64 -1.08 -7.36
N SER A 29 14.53 -0.24 -6.79
CA SER A 29 15.97 -0.45 -6.89
C SER A 29 16.51 -1.57 -6.01
N THR A 30 15.70 -2.11 -5.07
CA THR A 30 16.08 -3.25 -4.24
C THR A 30 15.36 -4.55 -4.65
N THR A 31 14.57 -4.52 -5.73
CA THR A 31 13.88 -5.70 -6.25
C THR A 31 14.87 -6.83 -6.57
N SER A 32 14.65 -7.98 -5.94
CA SER A 32 15.59 -9.10 -5.98
C SER A 32 15.41 -10.03 -7.18
N PHE A 33 14.27 -9.97 -7.87
CA PHE A 33 13.98 -10.91 -8.97
C PHE A 33 13.57 -10.19 -10.26
N ARG A 34 12.34 -9.70 -10.39
CA ARG A 34 11.86 -9.07 -11.63
C ARG A 34 11.50 -7.62 -11.37
N PRO A 35 12.33 -6.64 -11.77
CA PRO A 35 12.04 -5.22 -11.62
C PRO A 35 10.90 -4.79 -12.56
N GLY A 36 10.34 -3.61 -12.29
CA GLY A 36 9.30 -2.98 -13.09
C GLY A 36 8.18 -2.34 -12.27
N ALA A 37 8.18 -2.54 -10.95
CA ALA A 37 7.18 -1.94 -10.07
C ALA A 37 7.25 -0.41 -10.06
N ARG A 38 8.40 0.21 -10.35
CA ARG A 38 8.53 1.68 -10.51
C ARG A 38 7.61 2.27 -11.58
N PHE A 39 7.14 1.48 -12.53
CA PHE A 39 6.22 1.92 -13.57
C PHE A 39 4.74 1.81 -13.15
N GLY A 40 4.47 1.20 -12.01
CA GLY A 40 3.12 0.97 -11.48
C GLY A 40 2.31 2.25 -11.32
N PRO A 41 2.80 3.27 -10.59
CA PRO A 41 2.03 4.48 -10.32
C PRO A 41 1.58 5.21 -11.60
N ALA A 42 2.48 5.39 -12.57
CA ALA A 42 2.15 6.03 -13.85
C ALA A 42 1.17 5.18 -14.67
N ALA A 43 1.37 3.84 -14.72
CA ALA A 43 0.48 2.94 -15.44
C ALA A 43 -0.94 2.92 -14.82
N MET A 44 -1.06 2.95 -13.50
CA MET A 44 -2.36 3.02 -12.82
C MET A 44 -3.12 4.31 -13.17
N ARG A 45 -2.45 5.46 -13.24
CA ARG A 45 -3.09 6.72 -13.68
C ARG A 45 -3.60 6.61 -15.11
N HIS A 46 -2.74 6.13 -16.03
CA HIS A 46 -3.09 5.97 -17.43
C HIS A 46 -4.27 5.02 -17.63
N GLU A 47 -4.22 3.83 -17.02
CA GLU A 47 -5.24 2.79 -17.17
C GLU A 47 -6.54 3.10 -16.39
N SER A 48 -6.50 4.03 -15.42
CA SER A 48 -7.67 4.39 -14.60
C SER A 48 -8.83 4.93 -15.45
N PHE A 49 -8.54 5.55 -16.60
CA PHE A 49 -9.57 6.05 -17.54
C PHE A 49 -10.37 4.93 -18.22
N GLY A 50 -9.94 3.67 -18.06
CA GLY A 50 -10.71 2.50 -18.46
C GLY A 50 -11.75 2.04 -17.43
N LEU A 51 -11.83 2.72 -16.27
CA LEU A 51 -12.79 2.41 -15.20
C LEU A 51 -13.92 3.42 -15.17
N GLU A 52 -15.07 2.99 -14.63
CA GLU A 52 -16.11 3.90 -14.17
C GLU A 52 -15.74 4.45 -12.78
N THR A 53 -16.10 5.69 -12.47
CA THR A 53 -15.89 6.32 -11.15
C THR A 53 -16.78 5.72 -10.08
N TYR A 54 -17.99 5.30 -10.46
CA TYR A 54 -18.98 4.68 -9.58
C TYR A 54 -18.65 3.24 -9.20
N SER A 55 -18.80 2.93 -7.92
CA SER A 55 -18.70 1.56 -7.38
C SER A 55 -20.07 0.98 -7.03
N PRO A 56 -20.54 -0.06 -7.73
CA PRO A 56 -21.77 -0.77 -7.34
C PRO A 56 -21.61 -1.63 -6.07
N TYR A 57 -20.38 -1.86 -5.60
CA TYR A 57 -20.13 -2.60 -4.34
C TYR A 57 -20.41 -1.76 -3.11
N GLN A 58 -20.26 -0.42 -3.23
CA GLN A 58 -20.36 0.52 -2.12
C GLN A 58 -21.47 1.55 -2.30
N ASP A 59 -22.08 1.61 -3.51
CA ASP A 59 -23.06 2.63 -3.91
C ASP A 59 -22.50 4.06 -3.67
N LYS A 60 -21.25 4.28 -4.15
CA LYS A 60 -20.50 5.53 -4.01
C LYS A 60 -19.80 5.88 -5.31
N ASP A 61 -19.52 7.16 -5.51
CA ASP A 61 -18.80 7.66 -6.69
C ASP A 61 -17.52 8.40 -6.27
N LEU A 62 -16.42 8.24 -7.02
CA LEU A 62 -15.19 9.01 -6.81
C LEU A 62 -15.39 10.50 -7.01
N GLU A 63 -16.34 10.91 -7.87
CA GLU A 63 -16.66 12.31 -8.11
C GLU A 63 -17.21 13.03 -6.84
N ASP A 64 -17.72 12.26 -5.87
CA ASP A 64 -18.18 12.78 -4.58
C ASP A 64 -17.05 12.99 -3.56
N LEU A 65 -15.82 12.54 -3.89
CA LEU A 65 -14.68 12.62 -2.98
C LEU A 65 -13.76 13.80 -3.31
N ALA A 66 -13.18 14.38 -2.28
CA ALA A 66 -12.18 15.42 -2.42
C ALA A 66 -10.76 14.80 -2.38
N VAL A 67 -10.31 14.29 -3.52
CA VAL A 67 -8.98 13.68 -3.70
C VAL A 67 -8.12 14.52 -4.64
N PHE A 68 -6.90 14.84 -4.22
CA PHE A 68 -5.88 15.47 -5.04
C PHE A 68 -4.80 14.46 -5.41
N ASP A 69 -4.57 14.24 -6.70
CA ASP A 69 -3.44 13.45 -7.18
C ASP A 69 -2.24 14.38 -7.46
N SER A 70 -1.21 14.27 -6.65
CA SER A 70 -0.01 15.12 -6.76
C SER A 70 1.03 14.61 -7.76
N GLY A 71 0.77 13.50 -8.45
CA GLY A 71 1.72 12.86 -9.36
C GLY A 71 2.80 12.05 -8.64
N ASP A 72 3.85 11.69 -9.38
CA ASP A 72 4.96 10.89 -8.90
C ASP A 72 6.10 11.77 -8.34
N LEU A 73 6.77 11.26 -7.30
CA LEU A 73 8.02 11.82 -6.80
C LEU A 73 9.17 11.52 -7.75
N GLU A 74 10.12 12.47 -7.87
CA GLU A 74 11.42 12.23 -8.49
C GLU A 74 12.36 11.64 -7.44
N LEU A 75 12.55 10.32 -7.45
CA LEU A 75 13.30 9.60 -6.43
C LEU A 75 14.73 9.27 -6.89
N CYS A 76 15.68 9.30 -5.95
CA CYS A 76 17.04 8.85 -6.19
C CYS A 76 17.07 7.33 -6.41
N PHE A 77 17.35 6.89 -7.62
CA PHE A 77 17.42 5.45 -7.96
C PHE A 77 18.65 4.74 -7.40
N GLY A 78 19.68 5.46 -7.01
CA GLY A 78 20.97 4.93 -6.55
C GLY A 78 21.13 4.86 -5.02
N SER A 79 20.13 5.30 -4.25
CA SER A 79 20.17 5.28 -2.79
C SER A 79 18.78 5.10 -2.20
N SER A 80 18.58 3.98 -1.51
CA SER A 80 17.34 3.70 -0.77
C SER A 80 17.12 4.75 0.33
N GLU A 81 18.17 5.19 1.03
CA GLU A 81 18.05 6.19 2.09
C GLU A 81 17.54 7.54 1.56
N MET A 82 18.08 8.00 0.41
CA MET A 82 17.63 9.26 -0.20
C MET A 82 16.18 9.14 -0.70
N ALA A 83 15.84 8.04 -1.37
CA ALA A 83 14.47 7.81 -1.83
C ALA A 83 13.47 7.76 -0.66
N LEU A 84 13.81 7.07 0.42
CA LEU A 84 12.99 7.03 1.63
C LEU A 84 12.84 8.41 2.28
N ALA A 85 13.90 9.23 2.29
CA ALA A 85 13.84 10.60 2.83
C ALA A 85 12.88 11.50 2.01
N ASP A 86 12.87 11.37 0.68
CA ASP A 86 11.97 12.13 -0.19
C ASP A 86 10.50 11.68 0.02
N ILE A 87 10.24 10.38 0.17
CA ILE A 87 8.92 9.82 0.48
C ILE A 87 8.44 10.31 1.85
N GLU A 88 9.32 10.24 2.85
CA GLU A 88 9.05 10.70 4.22
C GLU A 88 8.71 12.20 4.23
N ALA A 89 9.46 13.03 3.51
CA ALA A 89 9.21 14.46 3.42
C ALA A 89 7.82 14.76 2.83
N ARG A 90 7.43 14.08 1.74
CA ARG A 90 6.11 14.24 1.12
C ARG A 90 4.99 13.77 2.05
N ALA A 91 5.11 12.59 2.65
CA ALA A 91 4.11 12.08 3.58
C ALA A 91 3.96 13.00 4.81
N ARG A 92 5.09 13.52 5.34
CA ARG A 92 5.10 14.50 6.45
C ARG A 92 4.37 15.79 6.10
N GLU A 93 4.58 16.35 4.89
CA GLU A 93 3.86 17.52 4.40
C GLU A 93 2.34 17.28 4.44
N ILE A 94 1.89 16.18 3.84
CA ILE A 94 0.46 15.82 3.76
C ILE A 94 -0.15 15.64 5.16
N VAL A 95 0.53 14.89 6.04
CA VAL A 95 0.06 14.62 7.42
C VAL A 95 0.04 15.91 8.26
N SER A 96 1.03 16.81 8.07
CA SER A 96 1.10 18.08 8.78
C SER A 96 -0.05 19.01 8.40
N ASP A 97 -0.49 18.96 7.15
CA ASP A 97 -1.63 19.71 6.64
C ASP A 97 -2.99 19.10 7.04
N GLY A 98 -2.96 18.04 7.84
CA GLY A 98 -4.17 17.36 8.33
C GLY A 98 -4.87 16.51 7.27
N LYS A 99 -4.18 16.17 6.19
CA LYS A 99 -4.72 15.37 5.09
C LYS A 99 -4.28 13.91 5.20
N PHE A 100 -5.02 13.04 4.52
CA PHE A 100 -4.74 11.61 4.45
C PHE A 100 -3.74 11.32 3.32
N PRO A 101 -2.52 10.80 3.60
CA PRO A 101 -1.59 10.36 2.56
C PRO A 101 -2.02 8.99 2.02
N LEU A 102 -2.19 8.90 0.70
CA LEU A 102 -2.39 7.64 -0.02
C LEU A 102 -1.26 7.46 -1.02
N LEU A 103 -0.40 6.48 -0.77
CA LEU A 103 0.79 6.23 -1.56
C LEU A 103 0.51 5.19 -2.66
N LEU A 104 0.91 5.49 -3.89
CA LEU A 104 1.08 4.49 -4.95
C LEU A 104 2.54 4.07 -5.00
N GLY A 105 2.83 2.86 -4.54
CA GLY A 105 4.20 2.40 -4.43
C GLY A 105 4.74 1.80 -5.72
N GLY A 106 6.06 1.70 -5.73
CA GLY A 106 6.81 0.76 -6.53
C GLY A 106 6.94 -0.57 -5.79
N GLU A 107 8.12 -0.90 -5.29
CA GLU A 107 8.34 -2.04 -4.39
C GLU A 107 7.99 -1.69 -2.93
N HIS A 108 7.86 -2.70 -2.07
CA HIS A 108 7.39 -2.54 -0.70
C HIS A 108 8.29 -1.68 0.21
N LEU A 109 9.57 -1.50 -0.09
CA LEU A 109 10.45 -0.65 0.73
C LEU A 109 9.93 0.78 0.93
N VAL A 110 9.13 1.31 -0.02
CA VAL A 110 8.59 2.68 0.03
C VAL A 110 7.75 2.95 1.28
N THR A 111 7.10 1.92 1.82
CA THR A 111 6.33 1.93 3.07
C THR A 111 7.09 2.57 4.22
N LEU A 112 8.38 2.23 4.37
CA LEU A 112 9.18 2.70 5.50
C LEU A 112 9.29 4.23 5.54
N GLY A 113 9.38 4.89 4.38
CA GLY A 113 9.41 6.35 4.30
C GLY A 113 8.10 6.98 4.79
N ALA A 114 6.96 6.47 4.33
CA ALA A 114 5.67 6.98 4.73
C ALA A 114 5.34 6.67 6.21
N VAL A 115 5.66 5.47 6.69
CA VAL A 115 5.48 5.08 8.11
C VAL A 115 6.26 6.00 9.04
N ARG A 116 7.51 6.37 8.72
CA ARG A 116 8.30 7.32 9.52
C ARG A 116 7.57 8.64 9.73
N ALA A 117 7.02 9.20 8.67
CA ALA A 117 6.29 10.46 8.72
C ALA A 117 4.98 10.36 9.52
N VAL A 118 4.21 9.28 9.31
CA VAL A 118 2.94 9.05 10.01
C VAL A 118 3.17 8.82 11.50
N LEU A 119 4.22 8.09 11.86
CA LEU A 119 4.59 7.76 13.25
C LEU A 119 4.93 9.02 14.07
N GLU A 120 5.50 10.07 13.46
CA GLU A 120 5.77 11.33 14.16
C GLU A 120 4.51 11.97 14.75
N LYS A 121 3.38 11.86 14.05
CA LYS A 121 2.09 12.40 14.49
C LYS A 121 1.28 11.40 15.31
N TYR A 122 1.45 10.11 15.01
CA TYR A 122 0.67 9.02 15.59
C TYR A 122 1.60 7.96 16.21
N PRO A 123 2.19 8.21 17.41
CA PRO A 123 3.20 7.32 18.02
C PRO A 123 2.66 5.95 18.41
N GLU A 124 1.35 5.78 18.55
CA GLU A 124 0.69 4.49 18.81
C GLU A 124 0.24 3.78 17.53
N LEU A 125 0.88 4.07 16.38
CA LEU A 125 0.54 3.53 15.08
C LEU A 125 0.60 2.00 15.07
N HIS A 126 -0.45 1.37 14.52
CA HIS A 126 -0.47 -0.03 14.12
C HIS A 126 -0.38 -0.14 12.59
N ILE A 127 0.29 -1.17 12.11
CA ILE A 127 0.37 -1.48 10.67
C ILE A 127 -0.49 -2.71 10.41
N VAL A 128 -1.39 -2.61 9.44
CA VAL A 128 -2.12 -3.75 8.87
C VAL A 128 -1.57 -4.00 7.48
N HIS A 129 -1.05 -5.19 7.26
CA HIS A 129 -0.27 -5.59 6.10
C HIS A 129 -0.94 -6.75 5.36
N PHE A 130 -1.25 -6.56 4.08
CA PHE A 130 -1.77 -7.57 3.17
C PHE A 130 -0.71 -7.88 2.13
N ASP A 131 -0.25 -9.14 2.05
CA ASP A 131 0.89 -9.52 1.23
C ASP A 131 0.96 -11.06 1.05
N ALA A 132 1.66 -11.51 0.04
CA ALA A 132 2.13 -12.90 -0.05
C ALA A 132 3.34 -13.15 0.85
N HIS A 133 4.19 -12.14 1.05
CA HIS A 133 5.50 -12.22 1.68
C HIS A 133 5.49 -11.69 3.11
N ALA A 134 6.36 -12.25 3.96
CA ALA A 134 6.48 -11.81 5.35
C ALA A 134 7.22 -10.46 5.50
N ASP A 135 8.20 -10.18 4.63
CA ASP A 135 9.03 -8.97 4.59
C ASP A 135 9.70 -8.60 5.92
N LEU A 136 10.02 -9.65 6.70
CA LEU A 136 10.58 -9.56 8.06
C LEU A 136 12.07 -9.95 8.12
N ARG A 137 12.77 -10.03 6.99
CA ARG A 137 14.21 -10.29 6.98
C ARG A 137 14.94 -9.19 7.73
N ASP A 138 15.95 -9.58 8.49
CA ASP A 138 16.81 -8.59 9.14
C ASP A 138 17.79 -7.96 8.15
N ASP A 139 18.26 -8.77 7.22
CA ASP A 139 19.15 -8.40 6.12
C ASP A 139 18.82 -9.23 4.88
N TYR A 140 18.91 -8.65 3.71
CA TYR A 140 18.78 -9.37 2.45
C TYR A 140 19.95 -9.04 1.52
N LEU A 141 20.83 -10.03 1.31
CA LEU A 141 22.04 -9.92 0.48
C LEU A 141 22.95 -8.72 0.85
N GLY A 142 23.06 -8.42 2.14
CA GLY A 142 23.86 -7.32 2.66
C GLY A 142 23.13 -5.96 2.75
N ALA A 143 21.83 -5.92 2.45
CA ALA A 143 21.01 -4.72 2.52
C ALA A 143 19.90 -4.85 3.57
N GLN A 144 19.92 -3.99 4.57
CA GLN A 144 18.83 -3.86 5.56
C GLN A 144 17.67 -3.03 5.04
N LEU A 145 17.93 -2.11 4.12
CA LEU A 145 16.91 -1.33 3.42
C LEU A 145 16.59 -1.99 2.08
N SER A 146 15.69 -2.98 2.12
CA SER A 146 15.19 -3.70 0.95
C SER A 146 13.71 -4.03 1.13
N HIS A 147 13.02 -4.31 0.02
CA HIS A 147 11.62 -4.73 0.02
C HIS A 147 11.38 -5.89 1.01
N ALA A 148 12.25 -6.91 1.03
CA ALA A 148 12.11 -8.08 1.89
C ALA A 148 12.41 -7.82 3.39
N CYS A 149 12.83 -6.59 3.76
CA CYS A 149 13.16 -6.19 5.13
C CYS A 149 12.24 -5.11 5.68
N VAL A 150 11.29 -4.61 4.88
CA VAL A 150 10.55 -3.39 5.19
C VAL A 150 9.74 -3.52 6.49
N LEU A 151 9.00 -4.60 6.68
CA LEU A 151 8.22 -4.82 7.90
C LEU A 151 9.10 -5.05 9.13
N ARG A 152 10.31 -5.60 8.95
CA ARG A 152 11.30 -5.66 10.02
C ARG A 152 11.77 -4.26 10.41
N ARG A 153 12.04 -3.39 9.46
CA ARG A 153 12.41 -1.97 9.73
C ARG A 153 11.27 -1.19 10.34
N CYS A 154 10.03 -1.45 9.94
CA CYS A 154 8.86 -0.88 10.61
C CYS A 154 8.75 -1.37 12.07
N HIS A 155 8.97 -2.67 12.32
CA HIS A 155 8.98 -3.22 13.67
C HIS A 155 10.04 -2.55 14.56
N ASP A 156 11.23 -2.29 14.04
CA ASP A 156 12.29 -1.58 14.79
C ASP A 156 11.85 -0.17 15.25
N LEU A 157 10.88 0.44 14.56
CA LEU A 157 10.32 1.75 14.90
C LEU A 157 9.15 1.68 15.89
N ILE A 158 8.24 0.72 15.70
CA ILE A 158 6.95 0.70 16.43
C ILE A 158 6.89 -0.36 17.55
N GLY A 159 7.78 -1.38 17.52
CA GLY A 159 7.85 -2.44 18.53
C GLY A 159 6.84 -3.58 18.34
N ASP A 160 6.79 -4.46 19.35
CA ASP A 160 6.03 -5.70 19.35
C ASP A 160 4.50 -5.50 19.32
N GLY A 161 3.80 -6.43 18.66
CA GLY A 161 2.33 -6.52 18.68
C GLY A 161 1.59 -5.43 17.92
N ARG A 162 2.30 -4.62 17.12
CA ARG A 162 1.71 -3.51 16.35
C ARG A 162 1.71 -3.75 14.83
N ILE A 163 2.19 -4.89 14.38
CA ILE A 163 2.15 -5.31 12.97
C ILE A 163 1.21 -6.50 12.86
N HIS A 164 0.16 -6.38 12.05
CA HIS A 164 -0.84 -7.40 11.78
C HIS A 164 -0.76 -7.79 10.32
N GLN A 165 -0.36 -9.03 10.02
CA GLN A 165 -0.05 -9.50 8.67
C GLN A 165 -1.07 -10.54 8.21
N PHE A 166 -1.60 -10.39 7.00
CA PHE A 166 -2.61 -11.28 6.42
C PHE A 166 -2.19 -11.79 5.05
N CYS A 167 -2.63 -13.00 4.71
CA CYS A 167 -2.39 -13.71 3.45
C CYS A 167 -0.95 -14.20 3.27
N ILE A 168 -0.09 -14.07 4.27
CA ILE A 168 1.32 -14.42 4.18
C ILE A 168 1.48 -15.92 3.89
N ARG A 169 2.21 -16.24 2.82
CA ARG A 169 2.46 -17.62 2.39
C ARG A 169 3.87 -17.87 1.89
N SER A 170 4.71 -16.82 1.90
CA SER A 170 6.11 -16.88 1.47
C SER A 170 7.01 -16.13 2.44
N GLY A 171 8.20 -16.66 2.68
CA GLY A 171 9.23 -16.10 3.55
C GLY A 171 10.20 -17.17 4.03
N GLU A 172 11.28 -16.76 4.67
CA GLU A 172 12.22 -17.70 5.29
C GLU A 172 11.70 -18.18 6.66
N ARG A 173 12.16 -19.35 7.07
CA ARG A 173 11.81 -19.87 8.41
C ARG A 173 12.14 -18.89 9.55
N ALA A 174 13.19 -18.08 9.39
CA ALA A 174 13.58 -17.08 10.37
C ALA A 174 12.53 -15.98 10.53
N GLU A 175 11.90 -15.56 9.42
CA GLU A 175 10.83 -14.55 9.41
C GLU A 175 9.59 -15.05 10.16
N PHE A 176 9.15 -16.28 9.89
CA PHE A 176 8.01 -16.89 10.61
C PHE A 176 8.28 -17.09 12.12
N ARG A 177 9.53 -17.39 12.48
CA ARG A 177 9.92 -17.47 13.90
C ARG A 177 9.93 -16.10 14.57
N PHE A 178 10.37 -15.08 13.85
CA PHE A 178 10.32 -13.71 14.32
C PHE A 178 8.86 -13.25 14.47
N ALA A 179 8.03 -13.48 13.45
CA ALA A 179 6.62 -13.13 13.49
C ALA A 179 5.89 -13.75 14.68
N ALA A 180 6.12 -15.02 14.98
CA ALA A 180 5.50 -15.72 16.10
C ALA A 180 5.78 -15.10 17.49
N GLN A 181 6.78 -14.22 17.60
CA GLN A 181 7.17 -13.57 18.85
C GLN A 181 6.84 -12.06 18.86
N HIS A 182 6.76 -11.42 17.68
CA HIS A 182 6.80 -9.97 17.56
C HIS A 182 5.64 -9.37 16.79
N THR A 183 4.99 -10.13 15.88
CA THR A 183 3.87 -9.66 15.07
C THR A 183 2.64 -10.55 15.26
N ASP A 184 1.50 -10.11 14.75
CA ASP A 184 0.26 -10.88 14.70
C ASP A 184 0.06 -11.32 13.25
N MET A 185 0.48 -12.56 12.91
CA MET A 185 0.49 -13.07 11.54
C MET A 185 -0.62 -14.11 11.32
N HIS A 186 -1.47 -13.83 10.34
CA HIS A 186 -2.54 -14.68 9.84
C HIS A 186 -2.20 -15.21 8.44
N PRO A 187 -1.63 -16.42 8.32
CA PRO A 187 -1.22 -16.97 7.02
C PRO A 187 -2.41 -17.32 6.14
N PHE A 188 -2.22 -17.23 4.81
CA PHE A 188 -3.06 -17.77 3.73
C PHE A 188 -4.42 -17.13 3.50
N SER A 189 -4.96 -16.35 4.44
CA SER A 189 -6.31 -15.79 4.36
C SER A 189 -6.44 -14.46 5.09
N PHE A 190 -7.67 -13.91 5.12
CA PHE A 190 -8.07 -12.79 5.97
C PHE A 190 -8.81 -13.24 7.24
N ASP A 191 -8.65 -14.50 7.65
CA ASP A 191 -9.27 -14.98 8.88
C ASP A 191 -8.73 -14.19 10.09
N GLY A 192 -9.64 -13.72 10.96
CA GLY A 192 -9.31 -12.86 12.11
C GLY A 192 -9.32 -11.36 11.82
N LEU A 193 -9.42 -10.92 10.54
CA LEU A 193 -9.39 -9.50 10.19
C LEU A 193 -10.60 -8.72 10.77
N ALA A 194 -11.76 -9.32 10.79
CA ALA A 194 -12.97 -8.66 11.34
C ALA A 194 -12.82 -8.41 12.85
N GLU A 195 -12.36 -9.39 13.59
CA GLU A 195 -12.11 -9.31 15.04
C GLU A 195 -11.02 -8.28 15.35
N LEU A 196 -9.95 -8.28 14.57
CA LEU A 196 -8.90 -7.26 14.68
C LEU A 196 -9.47 -5.85 14.41
N THR A 197 -10.26 -5.69 13.35
CA THR A 197 -10.88 -4.40 13.00
C THR A 197 -11.76 -3.87 14.12
N GLU A 198 -12.60 -4.72 14.73
CA GLU A 198 -13.42 -4.37 15.88
C GLU A 198 -12.56 -3.93 17.08
N GLN A 199 -11.47 -4.64 17.34
CA GLN A 199 -10.52 -4.29 18.40
C GLN A 199 -9.88 -2.92 18.15
N LEU A 200 -9.31 -2.69 16.95
CA LEU A 200 -8.66 -1.43 16.57
C LEU A 200 -9.65 -0.26 16.62
N THR A 201 -10.88 -0.46 16.14
CA THR A 201 -11.95 0.55 16.20
C THR A 201 -12.31 0.90 17.65
N ARG A 202 -12.46 -0.11 18.51
CA ARG A 202 -12.80 0.11 19.93
C ARG A 202 -11.70 0.83 20.70
N THR A 203 -10.43 0.52 20.41
CA THR A 203 -9.28 1.14 21.08
C THR A 203 -8.86 2.46 20.46
N GLN A 204 -9.44 2.84 19.31
CA GLN A 204 -9.17 4.09 18.58
C GLN A 204 -7.68 4.27 18.22
N VAL A 205 -6.93 3.18 18.10
CA VAL A 205 -5.55 3.25 17.69
C VAL A 205 -5.43 3.65 16.21
N PRO A 206 -4.45 4.47 15.84
CA PRO A 206 -4.22 4.84 14.45
C PRO A 206 -3.70 3.63 13.65
N VAL A 207 -4.20 3.50 12.42
CA VAL A 207 -3.86 2.41 11.50
C VAL A 207 -3.18 2.95 10.25
N TYR A 208 -2.08 2.31 9.86
CA TYR A 208 -1.46 2.39 8.54
C TYR A 208 -1.79 1.11 7.78
N LEU A 209 -2.49 1.22 6.66
CA LEU A 209 -2.83 0.08 5.82
C LEU A 209 -1.85 -0.03 4.65
N THR A 210 -1.08 -1.11 4.57
CA THR A 210 -0.22 -1.40 3.43
C THR A 210 -0.72 -2.64 2.67
N ILE A 211 -0.90 -2.49 1.37
CA ILE A 211 -1.43 -3.53 0.49
C ILE A 211 -0.41 -3.82 -0.61
N ASP A 212 0.31 -4.94 -0.48
CA ASP A 212 0.99 -5.54 -1.61
C ASP A 212 -0.04 -6.35 -2.42
N LEU A 213 -0.18 -5.99 -3.69
CA LEU A 213 -1.18 -6.62 -4.56
C LEU A 213 -0.83 -8.05 -4.94
N ASP A 214 0.39 -8.52 -4.64
CA ASP A 214 0.75 -9.92 -4.81
C ASP A 214 0.15 -10.84 -3.72
N CYS A 215 -0.54 -10.27 -2.71
CA CYS A 215 -1.46 -11.03 -1.86
C CYS A 215 -2.54 -11.76 -2.69
N LEU A 216 -2.92 -11.19 -3.84
CA LEU A 216 -3.78 -11.84 -4.82
C LEU A 216 -3.10 -13.08 -5.42
N ASP A 217 -3.91 -14.07 -5.81
CA ASP A 217 -3.40 -15.20 -6.56
C ASP A 217 -2.89 -14.75 -7.94
N PRO A 218 -1.75 -15.28 -8.44
CA PRO A 218 -1.19 -14.92 -9.76
C PRO A 218 -2.14 -15.15 -10.94
N SER A 219 -3.19 -15.94 -10.78
CA SER A 219 -4.23 -16.09 -11.80
C SER A 219 -5.09 -14.82 -11.96
N ALA A 220 -5.17 -13.98 -10.92
CA ALA A 220 -5.87 -12.71 -10.93
C ALA A 220 -4.92 -11.50 -11.04
N PHE A 221 -3.67 -11.65 -10.57
CA PHE A 221 -2.66 -10.60 -10.54
C PHE A 221 -1.28 -11.11 -10.95
N PRO A 222 -1.04 -11.42 -12.25
CA PRO A 222 0.26 -11.92 -12.73
C PRO A 222 1.35 -10.84 -12.84
N GLY A 223 1.00 -9.55 -12.85
CA GLY A 223 1.89 -8.41 -13.08
C GLY A 223 2.60 -7.91 -11.84
N THR A 224 3.29 -8.80 -11.14
CA THR A 224 4.16 -8.48 -9.99
C THR A 224 5.54 -9.10 -10.14
N GLY A 225 6.53 -8.58 -9.40
CA GLY A 225 7.91 -9.05 -9.44
C GLY A 225 8.09 -10.45 -8.88
N THR A 226 7.36 -10.80 -7.83
CA THR A 226 7.51 -12.03 -7.04
C THR A 226 6.16 -12.74 -6.82
N PRO A 227 5.50 -13.24 -7.89
CA PRO A 227 4.20 -13.88 -7.74
C PRO A 227 4.30 -15.19 -6.96
N GLU A 228 3.41 -15.37 -5.99
CA GLU A 228 3.27 -16.60 -5.20
C GLU A 228 1.88 -17.22 -5.40
N ALA A 229 1.83 -18.50 -5.76
CA ALA A 229 0.58 -19.23 -5.96
C ALA A 229 -0.16 -19.49 -4.63
N GLY A 230 -1.48 -19.67 -4.70
CA GLY A 230 -2.31 -19.92 -3.53
C GLY A 230 -2.76 -18.65 -2.82
N GLY A 231 -2.79 -17.52 -3.53
CA GLY A 231 -3.26 -16.23 -3.03
C GLY A 231 -4.79 -16.12 -2.94
N VAL A 232 -5.24 -14.99 -2.44
CA VAL A 232 -6.67 -14.70 -2.32
C VAL A 232 -7.26 -14.21 -3.64
N SER A 233 -8.58 -14.34 -3.78
CA SER A 233 -9.29 -13.78 -4.92
C SER A 233 -9.47 -12.27 -4.79
N PHE A 234 -9.73 -11.59 -5.92
CA PHE A 234 -10.06 -10.16 -5.94
C PHE A 234 -11.22 -9.79 -4.99
N LEU A 235 -12.28 -10.61 -4.95
CA LEU A 235 -13.43 -10.33 -4.07
C LEU A 235 -13.10 -10.49 -2.58
N GLN A 236 -12.21 -11.41 -2.23
CA GLN A 236 -11.75 -11.55 -0.84
C GLN A 236 -10.93 -10.31 -0.43
N LEU A 237 -10.02 -9.82 -1.28
CA LEU A 237 -9.27 -8.60 -1.02
C LEU A 237 -10.20 -7.39 -0.91
N LEU A 238 -11.18 -7.25 -1.81
CA LEU A 238 -12.15 -6.16 -1.76
C LEU A 238 -12.94 -6.15 -0.44
N ASN A 239 -13.38 -7.32 0.02
CA ASN A 239 -14.09 -7.44 1.30
C ASN A 239 -13.17 -7.11 2.47
N ALA A 240 -11.90 -7.54 2.43
CA ALA A 240 -10.91 -7.22 3.45
C ALA A 240 -10.65 -5.70 3.55
N ILE A 241 -10.50 -5.01 2.42
CA ILE A 241 -10.38 -3.54 2.37
C ILE A 241 -11.58 -2.88 3.03
N ARG A 242 -12.80 -3.27 2.66
CA ARG A 242 -14.04 -2.71 3.23
C ARG A 242 -14.19 -2.99 4.73
N THR A 243 -13.60 -4.07 5.20
CA THR A 243 -13.58 -4.41 6.63
C THR A 243 -12.61 -3.51 7.37
N ILE A 244 -11.34 -3.49 6.97
CA ILE A 244 -10.30 -2.76 7.73
C ILE A 244 -10.46 -1.23 7.66
N THR A 245 -11.08 -0.69 6.60
CA THR A 245 -11.33 0.74 6.50
C THR A 245 -12.38 1.25 7.49
N GLN A 246 -13.07 0.38 8.22
CA GLN A 246 -13.91 0.75 9.37
C GLN A 246 -13.10 1.11 10.61
N ALA A 247 -11.82 0.73 10.68
CA ALA A 247 -10.92 1.18 11.72
C ALA A 247 -10.43 2.63 11.47
N ASN A 248 -9.72 3.19 12.45
CA ASN A 248 -9.13 4.53 12.38
C ASN A 248 -7.92 4.56 11.44
N ASN A 249 -8.13 4.61 10.13
CA ASN A 249 -7.06 4.69 9.15
C ASN A 249 -6.56 6.12 9.01
N PHE A 250 -5.24 6.34 9.10
CA PHE A 250 -4.59 7.64 8.95
C PHE A 250 -3.66 7.73 7.76
N ALA A 251 -3.31 6.59 7.16
CA ALA A 251 -2.57 6.49 5.92
C ALA A 251 -2.85 5.13 5.28
N ALA A 252 -2.71 5.06 3.96
CA ALA A 252 -2.78 3.80 3.23
C ALA A 252 -1.85 3.82 2.01
N GLU A 253 -1.58 2.64 1.48
CA GLU A 253 -0.82 2.48 0.24
C GLU A 253 -1.22 1.22 -0.52
N VAL A 254 -0.90 1.26 -1.82
CA VAL A 254 -1.04 0.12 -2.74
C VAL A 254 0.23 0.06 -3.59
N HIS A 255 0.85 -1.11 -3.70
CA HIS A 255 2.11 -1.27 -4.43
C HIS A 255 2.25 -2.62 -5.14
N ALA A 256 3.46 -2.89 -5.69
CA ALA A 256 3.87 -4.08 -6.43
C ALA A 256 3.24 -4.28 -7.83
N VAL A 257 2.69 -3.22 -8.42
CA VAL A 257 2.23 -3.27 -9.81
C VAL A 257 3.41 -3.15 -10.76
N ALA A 258 3.74 -4.23 -11.47
CA ALA A 258 4.79 -4.28 -12.49
C ALA A 258 4.16 -4.46 -13.89
N PRO A 259 3.72 -3.39 -14.56
CA PRO A 259 2.88 -3.46 -15.75
C PRO A 259 3.55 -4.16 -16.94
N LEU A 260 4.87 -4.08 -17.04
CA LEU A 260 5.63 -4.74 -18.10
C LEU A 260 5.64 -6.27 -17.98
N LEU A 261 5.32 -6.82 -16.80
CA LEU A 261 5.22 -8.26 -16.56
C LEU A 261 3.83 -8.83 -16.89
N ASP A 262 2.86 -7.96 -17.13
CA ASP A 262 1.53 -8.33 -17.62
C ASP A 262 1.10 -7.43 -18.79
N PRO A 263 1.59 -7.73 -19.99
CA PRO A 263 1.32 -6.90 -21.17
C PRO A 263 -0.14 -6.90 -21.62
N ARG A 264 -1.01 -7.68 -20.98
CA ARG A 264 -2.47 -7.64 -21.21
C ARG A 264 -3.19 -6.64 -20.32
N GLY A 265 -2.49 -6.05 -19.33
CA GLY A 265 -3.02 -5.03 -18.45
C GLY A 265 -4.02 -5.52 -17.40
N VAL A 266 -4.19 -6.83 -17.21
CA VAL A 266 -5.13 -7.39 -16.22
C VAL A 266 -4.79 -6.93 -14.83
N SER A 267 -3.50 -7.00 -14.46
CA SER A 267 -3.01 -6.59 -13.15
C SER A 267 -3.17 -5.09 -12.91
N THR A 268 -2.84 -4.26 -13.90
CA THR A 268 -3.01 -2.81 -13.78
C THR A 268 -4.49 -2.44 -13.62
N ALA A 269 -5.38 -3.06 -14.41
CA ALA A 269 -6.82 -2.85 -14.28
C ALA A 269 -7.35 -3.30 -12.90
N ALA A 270 -6.86 -4.44 -12.38
CA ALA A 270 -7.20 -4.91 -11.04
C ALA A 270 -6.71 -3.92 -9.96
N ALA A 271 -5.47 -3.43 -10.08
CA ALA A 271 -4.89 -2.44 -9.17
C ALA A 271 -5.69 -1.11 -9.18
N CYS A 272 -6.05 -0.61 -10.35
CA CYS A 272 -6.89 0.57 -10.46
C CYS A 272 -8.24 0.38 -9.77
N LYS A 273 -8.85 -0.80 -9.92
CA LYS A 273 -10.11 -1.12 -9.25
C LYS A 273 -9.93 -1.24 -7.73
N VAL A 274 -8.85 -1.84 -7.25
CA VAL A 274 -8.52 -1.87 -5.82
C VAL A 274 -8.37 -0.45 -5.27
N LEU A 275 -7.63 0.43 -5.95
CA LEU A 275 -7.44 1.81 -5.53
C LEU A 275 -8.77 2.58 -5.47
N ARG A 276 -9.64 2.45 -6.49
CA ARG A 276 -10.98 3.04 -6.48
C ARG A 276 -11.78 2.59 -5.25
N GLU A 277 -11.82 1.28 -5.01
CA GLU A 277 -12.59 0.72 -3.91
C GLU A 277 -12.01 1.12 -2.54
N LEU A 278 -10.69 1.23 -2.43
CA LEU A 278 -10.03 1.73 -1.22
C LEU A 278 -10.39 3.19 -0.96
N LEU A 279 -10.27 4.08 -1.96
CA LEU A 279 -10.64 5.49 -1.86
C LEU A 279 -12.08 5.67 -1.37
N LEU A 280 -13.02 4.92 -1.96
CA LEU A 280 -14.45 4.97 -1.61
C LEU A 280 -14.76 4.38 -0.23
N ALA A 281 -13.92 3.48 0.29
CA ALA A 281 -14.09 2.86 1.59
C ALA A 281 -13.51 3.69 2.74
N LEU A 282 -12.56 4.59 2.47
CA LEU A 282 -11.97 5.45 3.48
C LEU A 282 -13.00 6.42 4.05
N HIS A 283 -12.97 6.62 5.36
CA HIS A 283 -13.81 7.55 6.12
C HIS A 283 -12.98 8.77 6.54
N VAL A 284 -12.72 9.70 5.60
CA VAL A 284 -11.83 10.87 5.80
C VAL A 284 -12.58 12.19 5.73
#